data_c7e9a566bc24a2b85be0c73945de4e43
#
_entry.id   c7e9a566bc24a2b85be0c73945de4e43
#
_cell.length_a   1.000
_cell.length_b   1.000
_cell.length_c   1.000
_cell.angle_alpha   90.00
_cell.angle_beta   90.00
_cell.angle_gamma   90.00
#
_symmetry.space_group_name_H-M   'P 1'
#
loop_
_entity.id
_entity.type
_entity.pdbx_description
1 polymer ?
#
loop_
_entity_poly.entity_id
_entity_poly.type
_entity_poly.pdbx_seq_one_letter_code
_entity_poly.pdbx_strand_id
1 'polypeptide(L)'
;MSILFHNKGQIVQLSNDTISYVMEVVDGKYLVHRYFGRKIRNYRGIGNPLYFKRGYNTEHDSSVENVSFDDFPFEYPVGGHGDFRIPAFAITQEDGITFCEPVFKSWSVVSGKPKLQGMPQIRVNENESETLEVICEDDRAGIRLFLYYTIFENHGIVLRHQKVENYGKQTVFLQNIQSMSLELPAEEYELMTLYGTHAKEANMQRFPIHYGAVSYTHLRAHETLRHL
;
A
#
# COMPACT_ATOMS: atom_id res chain seq x y z
N MET A 1 5.40 -14.62 -16.04
CA MET A 1 4.77 -14.01 -14.86
C MET A 1 3.80 -14.98 -14.22
N SER A 2 3.53 -14.83 -12.94
CA SER A 2 2.56 -15.66 -12.22
C SER A 2 2.09 -14.98 -10.94
N ILE A 3 0.82 -15.18 -10.61
CA ILE A 3 0.24 -14.85 -9.32
C ILE A 3 -0.10 -16.16 -8.63
N LEU A 4 0.59 -16.48 -7.54
CA LEU A 4 0.50 -17.75 -6.85
C LEU A 4 -0.03 -17.55 -5.43
N PHE A 5 -0.92 -18.42 -5.01
CA PHE A 5 -1.45 -18.44 -3.67
C PHE A 5 -0.82 -19.57 -2.85
N HIS A 6 -0.38 -19.24 -1.65
CA HIS A 6 0.25 -20.17 -0.71
C HIS A 6 -0.53 -20.20 0.60
N ASN A 7 -0.20 -21.15 1.48
CA ASN A 7 -0.78 -21.30 2.80
C ASN A 7 -2.32 -21.20 2.81
N LYS A 8 -2.99 -22.04 2.02
CA LYS A 8 -4.45 -22.09 1.87
C LYS A 8 -5.07 -20.73 1.42
N GLY A 9 -4.32 -19.96 0.66
CA GLY A 9 -4.77 -18.68 0.16
C GLY A 9 -4.56 -17.49 1.11
N GLN A 10 -3.79 -17.65 2.18
CA GLN A 10 -3.44 -16.53 3.07
C GLN A 10 -2.29 -15.68 2.54
N ILE A 11 -1.44 -16.25 1.71
CA ILE A 11 -0.28 -15.55 1.13
C ILE A 11 -0.46 -15.52 -0.39
N VAL A 12 -0.23 -14.37 -0.98
CA VAL A 12 -0.17 -14.19 -2.43
C VAL A 12 1.20 -13.69 -2.85
N GLN A 13 1.75 -14.32 -3.87
CA GLN A 13 3.03 -13.96 -4.47
C GLN A 13 2.83 -13.64 -5.94
N LEU A 14 3.10 -12.39 -6.32
CA LEU A 14 3.20 -11.95 -7.70
C LEU A 14 4.66 -12.03 -8.12
N SER A 15 4.96 -12.70 -9.22
CA SER A 15 6.33 -12.85 -9.69
C SER A 15 6.43 -12.82 -11.21
N ASN A 16 7.51 -12.25 -11.72
CA ASN A 16 7.97 -12.42 -13.09
C ASN A 16 9.40 -12.97 -13.09
N ASP A 17 10.18 -12.75 -14.15
CA ASP A 17 11.55 -13.27 -14.21
C ASP A 17 12.56 -12.46 -13.39
N THR A 18 12.23 -11.27 -12.95
CA THR A 18 13.14 -10.35 -12.27
C THR A 18 12.77 -10.04 -10.83
N ILE A 19 11.47 -9.92 -10.52
CA ILE A 19 10.99 -9.47 -9.21
C ILE A 19 9.94 -10.41 -8.62
N SER A 20 9.77 -10.31 -7.31
CA SER A 20 8.63 -10.85 -6.57
C SER A 20 8.06 -9.79 -5.63
N TYR A 21 6.74 -9.79 -5.51
CA TYR A 21 5.96 -8.99 -4.57
C TYR A 21 5.07 -9.91 -3.77
N VAL A 22 5.12 -9.86 -2.45
CA VAL A 22 4.41 -10.81 -1.57
C VAL A 22 3.59 -10.07 -0.53
N MET A 23 2.36 -10.49 -0.38
CA MET A 23 1.44 -10.03 0.65
C MET A 23 0.85 -11.22 1.41
N GLU A 24 0.44 -10.97 2.64
CA GLU A 24 -0.21 -11.95 3.50
C GLU A 24 -1.46 -11.34 4.14
N VAL A 25 -2.49 -12.15 4.30
CA VAL A 25 -3.67 -11.83 5.09
C VAL A 25 -3.52 -12.45 6.47
N VAL A 26 -3.36 -11.61 7.46
CA VAL A 26 -3.24 -12.03 8.87
C VAL A 26 -4.60 -11.99 9.52
N ASP A 27 -4.93 -13.02 10.33
CA ASP A 27 -6.22 -13.21 11.02
C ASP A 27 -7.45 -13.13 10.10
N GLY A 28 -7.26 -13.37 8.80
CA GLY A 28 -8.32 -13.24 7.82
C GLY A 28 -8.84 -11.81 7.62
N LYS A 29 -8.14 -10.80 8.18
CA LYS A 29 -8.59 -9.40 8.19
C LYS A 29 -7.57 -8.42 7.61
N TYR A 30 -6.29 -8.56 8.00
CA TYR A 30 -5.28 -7.53 7.76
C TYR A 30 -4.35 -7.90 6.62
N LEU A 31 -4.33 -7.05 5.60
CA LEU A 31 -3.42 -7.20 4.46
C LEU A 31 -2.07 -6.59 4.81
N VAL A 32 -1.03 -7.40 4.77
CA VAL A 32 0.32 -7.08 5.23
C VAL A 32 1.32 -7.25 4.12
N HIS A 33 2.24 -6.29 3.98
CA HIS A 33 3.40 -6.41 3.09
C HIS A 33 4.40 -7.40 3.65
N ARG A 34 4.94 -8.30 2.81
CA ARG A 34 5.93 -9.28 3.24
C ARG A 34 7.25 -9.19 2.49
N TYR A 35 7.19 -8.88 1.22
CA TYR A 35 8.41 -8.81 0.41
C TYR A 35 8.20 -8.02 -0.87
N PHE A 36 9.18 -7.22 -1.21
CA PHE A 36 9.36 -6.66 -2.55
C PHE A 36 10.83 -6.64 -2.89
N GLY A 37 11.21 -7.26 -4.00
CA GLY A 37 12.61 -7.32 -4.40
C GLY A 37 12.86 -8.30 -5.53
N ARG A 38 14.10 -8.79 -5.61
CA ARG A 38 14.49 -9.77 -6.62
C ARG A 38 13.62 -11.01 -6.57
N LYS A 39 13.44 -11.67 -7.71
CA LYS A 39 12.65 -12.90 -7.83
C LYS A 39 13.07 -13.93 -6.78
N ILE A 40 12.09 -14.40 -6.03
CA ILE A 40 12.20 -15.55 -5.15
C ILE A 40 11.34 -16.69 -5.70
N ARG A 41 11.77 -17.94 -5.49
CA ARG A 41 11.06 -19.10 -6.07
C ARG A 41 9.71 -19.32 -5.37
N ASN A 42 9.73 -19.45 -4.06
CA ASN A 42 8.53 -19.62 -3.24
C ASN A 42 8.72 -18.88 -1.93
N TYR A 43 7.78 -18.06 -1.56
CA TYR A 43 7.74 -17.46 -0.24
C TYR A 43 7.17 -18.47 0.76
N ARG A 44 7.94 -18.78 1.80
CA ARG A 44 7.53 -19.78 2.82
C ARG A 44 6.95 -19.17 4.08
N GLY A 45 6.84 -17.87 4.13
CA GLY A 45 6.53 -17.11 5.34
C GLY A 45 7.80 -16.94 6.18
N ILE A 46 8.01 -15.72 6.64
CA ILE A 46 8.86 -15.47 7.80
C ILE A 46 7.85 -15.36 8.93
N GLY A 47 8.04 -16.11 10.00
CA GLY A 47 7.20 -15.94 11.18
C GLY A 47 7.11 -14.47 11.54
N ASN A 48 6.03 -14.05 12.18
CA ASN A 48 5.89 -12.67 12.62
C ASN A 48 7.19 -12.21 13.29
N PRO A 49 7.70 -11.01 12.96
CA PRO A 49 8.87 -10.49 13.64
C PRO A 49 8.66 -10.57 15.15
N LEU A 50 9.74 -10.79 15.88
CA LEU A 50 9.72 -10.92 17.32
C LEU A 50 8.89 -9.78 17.92
N TYR A 51 7.72 -10.15 18.41
CA TYR A 51 6.81 -9.22 19.04
C TYR A 51 7.15 -9.14 20.51
N PHE A 52 7.40 -7.93 20.97
CA PHE A 52 7.52 -7.66 22.39
C PHE A 52 6.22 -7.06 22.89
N LYS A 53 5.47 -7.78 23.69
CA LYS A 53 4.30 -7.24 24.38
C LYS A 53 4.73 -6.02 25.21
N ARG A 54 4.32 -4.83 24.78
CA ARG A 54 4.59 -3.57 25.47
C ARG A 54 3.31 -3.09 26.13
N GLY A 55 3.42 -2.41 27.27
CA GLY A 55 2.27 -1.98 28.05
C GLY A 55 1.35 -0.93 27.42
N TYR A 56 1.62 -0.48 26.20
CA TYR A 56 0.86 0.55 25.47
C TYR A 56 0.67 0.22 23.99
N ASN A 57 0.70 -1.06 23.65
CA ASN A 57 0.51 -1.47 22.28
C ASN A 57 -0.94 -1.29 21.86
N THR A 58 -1.12 -0.84 20.63
CA THR A 58 -2.39 -0.97 19.93
C THR A 58 -2.60 -2.43 19.56
N GLU A 59 -3.42 -3.10 20.37
CA GLU A 59 -3.80 -4.49 20.12
C GLU A 59 -5.14 -4.50 19.41
N HIS A 60 -5.23 -5.30 18.37
CA HIS A 60 -6.45 -5.53 17.64
C HIS A 60 -7.46 -6.35 18.46
N ASP A 61 -6.99 -7.40 19.09
CA ASP A 61 -7.78 -8.34 19.86
C ASP A 61 -6.88 -8.94 20.96
N SER A 62 -7.33 -8.87 22.20
CA SER A 62 -6.59 -9.43 23.33
C SER A 62 -6.45 -10.95 23.26
N SER A 63 -7.20 -11.62 22.38
CA SER A 63 -7.09 -13.06 22.12
C SER A 63 -5.97 -13.41 21.15
N VAL A 64 -5.48 -12.44 20.38
CA VAL A 64 -4.38 -12.64 19.44
C VAL A 64 -3.07 -12.23 20.11
N GLU A 65 -2.38 -13.20 20.66
CA GLU A 65 -1.04 -12.97 21.17
C GLU A 65 -0.07 -12.60 20.05
N ASN A 66 0.76 -11.60 20.29
CA ASN A 66 1.89 -11.24 19.44
C ASN A 66 1.57 -10.45 18.14
N VAL A 67 0.53 -9.64 18.13
CA VAL A 67 0.25 -8.68 17.05
C VAL A 67 0.16 -7.28 17.63
N SER A 68 1.01 -6.36 17.14
CA SER A 68 0.89 -4.92 17.40
C SER A 68 0.74 -4.18 16.08
N PHE A 69 -0.22 -3.28 16.02
CA PHE A 69 -0.38 -2.45 14.83
C PHE A 69 0.80 -1.50 14.60
N ASP A 70 1.56 -1.17 15.62
CA ASP A 70 2.76 -0.35 15.50
C ASP A 70 3.85 -1.02 14.64
N ASP A 71 3.96 -2.35 14.73
CA ASP A 71 5.00 -3.14 14.04
C ASP A 71 4.46 -3.86 12.80
N PHE A 72 3.18 -3.65 12.46
CA PHE A 72 2.55 -4.32 11.35
C PHE A 72 2.81 -3.57 10.04
N PRO A 73 3.50 -4.17 9.07
CA PRO A 73 3.74 -3.54 7.77
C PRO A 73 2.48 -3.60 6.90
N PHE A 74 1.49 -2.79 7.23
CA PHE A 74 0.23 -2.74 6.48
C PHE A 74 0.46 -2.40 5.01
N GLU A 75 -0.17 -3.14 4.15
CA GLU A 75 -0.11 -2.90 2.71
C GLU A 75 -0.83 -1.60 2.31
N TYR A 76 -1.90 -1.27 3.00
CA TYR A 76 -2.66 -0.04 2.80
C TYR A 76 -3.22 0.46 4.12
N PRO A 77 -2.39 1.15 4.94
CA PRO A 77 -2.76 1.57 6.28
C PRO A 77 -3.88 2.61 6.28
N VAL A 78 -4.75 2.50 7.28
CA VAL A 78 -5.84 3.45 7.53
C VAL A 78 -5.64 4.14 8.87
N GLY A 79 -6.25 5.30 9.07
CA GLY A 79 -6.21 5.99 10.35
C GLY A 79 -7.12 5.33 11.39
N GLY A 80 -6.80 5.53 12.67
CA GLY A 80 -7.67 5.14 13.76
C GLY A 80 -7.24 3.91 14.57
N HIS A 81 -6.22 3.18 14.13
CA HIS A 81 -5.69 2.04 14.87
C HIS A 81 -4.80 2.41 16.08
N GLY A 82 -4.46 3.71 16.20
CA GLY A 82 -3.57 4.20 17.26
C GLY A 82 -2.08 3.97 17.00
N ASP A 83 -1.72 3.51 15.82
CA ASP A 83 -0.35 3.25 15.40
C ASP A 83 0.42 4.49 14.91
N PHE A 84 -0.25 5.64 14.83
CA PHE A 84 0.31 6.96 14.51
C PHE A 84 1.06 7.08 13.18
N ARG A 85 1.00 6.08 12.31
CA ARG A 85 1.57 6.18 10.96
C ARG A 85 0.70 7.06 10.07
N ILE A 86 1.28 7.59 9.00
CA ILE A 86 0.53 8.32 7.99
C ILE A 86 -0.40 7.34 7.26
N PRO A 87 -1.73 7.53 7.30
CA PRO A 87 -2.65 6.63 6.63
C PRO A 87 -2.57 6.80 5.11
N ALA A 88 -2.63 5.70 4.38
CA ALA A 88 -2.79 5.71 2.93
C ALA A 88 -4.24 6.06 2.52
N PHE A 89 -5.19 5.80 3.41
CA PHE A 89 -6.60 6.10 3.22
C PHE A 89 -7.20 6.71 4.47
N ALA A 90 -7.90 7.82 4.31
CA ALA A 90 -8.61 8.49 5.39
C ALA A 90 -9.91 9.10 4.88
N ILE A 91 -10.95 8.98 5.69
CA ILE A 91 -12.28 9.52 5.43
C ILE A 91 -12.79 10.34 6.60
N THR A 92 -13.83 11.14 6.31
CA THR A 92 -14.73 11.68 7.34
C THR A 92 -16.15 11.36 6.93
N GLN A 93 -16.91 10.75 7.81
CA GLN A 93 -18.32 10.46 7.63
C GLN A 93 -19.17 11.72 7.88
N GLU A 94 -20.42 11.73 7.47
CA GLU A 94 -21.32 12.88 7.59
C GLU A 94 -21.50 13.35 9.03
N ASP A 95 -21.44 12.44 9.98
CA ASP A 95 -21.53 12.71 11.43
C ASP A 95 -20.20 13.17 12.06
N GLY A 96 -19.15 13.31 11.28
CA GLY A 96 -17.82 13.73 11.70
C GLY A 96 -16.91 12.58 12.18
N ILE A 97 -17.36 11.33 12.13
CA ILE A 97 -16.54 10.16 12.47
C ILE A 97 -15.45 9.99 11.39
N THR A 98 -14.20 9.91 11.83
CA THR A 98 -13.03 9.71 10.94
C THR A 98 -12.49 8.28 10.98
N PHE A 99 -12.96 7.45 11.89
CA PHE A 99 -12.54 6.06 12.00
C PHE A 99 -13.09 5.24 10.82
N CYS A 100 -12.20 4.51 10.18
CA CYS A 100 -12.53 3.58 9.10
C CYS A 100 -11.56 2.41 9.17
N GLU A 101 -12.10 1.18 9.09
CA GLU A 101 -11.31 -0.05 9.17
C GLU A 101 -11.71 -1.05 8.06
N PRO A 102 -11.30 -0.80 6.81
CA PRO A 102 -11.53 -1.76 5.75
C PRO A 102 -10.72 -3.04 5.97
N VAL A 103 -11.42 -4.13 6.29
CA VAL A 103 -10.82 -5.44 6.46
C VAL A 103 -10.86 -6.23 5.15
N PHE A 104 -9.90 -7.13 4.98
CA PHE A 104 -9.84 -8.02 3.83
C PHE A 104 -11.13 -8.85 3.67
N LYS A 105 -11.63 -8.94 2.45
CA LYS A 105 -12.78 -9.79 2.07
C LYS A 105 -12.39 -10.89 1.10
N SER A 106 -11.71 -10.52 0.03
CA SER A 106 -11.33 -11.47 -1.01
C SER A 106 -10.23 -10.94 -1.90
N TRP A 107 -9.64 -11.82 -2.66
CA TRP A 107 -8.79 -11.48 -3.80
C TRP A 107 -9.12 -12.35 -5.01
N SER A 108 -8.85 -11.82 -6.18
CA SER A 108 -9.02 -12.49 -7.46
C SER A 108 -7.92 -12.11 -8.44
N VAL A 109 -7.71 -12.97 -9.42
CA VAL A 109 -6.72 -12.69 -10.49
C VAL A 109 -7.48 -12.40 -11.78
N VAL A 110 -7.13 -11.30 -12.40
CA VAL A 110 -7.68 -10.84 -13.67
C VAL A 110 -6.57 -10.83 -14.72
N SER A 111 -6.84 -11.38 -15.89
CA SER A 111 -5.92 -11.30 -17.02
C SER A 111 -5.82 -9.86 -17.52
N GLY A 112 -4.60 -9.43 -17.81
CA GLY A 112 -4.34 -8.09 -18.30
C GLY A 112 -4.36 -7.01 -17.22
N LYS A 113 -4.24 -5.78 -17.65
CA LYS A 113 -4.27 -4.57 -16.81
C LYS A 113 -5.63 -3.87 -16.94
N PRO A 114 -6.33 -3.59 -15.84
CA PRO A 114 -7.55 -2.81 -15.87
C PRO A 114 -7.34 -1.43 -16.53
N LYS A 115 -8.30 -1.01 -17.35
CA LYS A 115 -8.28 0.32 -17.98
C LYS A 115 -8.79 1.37 -17.02
N LEU A 116 -7.99 2.43 -16.82
CA LEU A 116 -8.37 3.59 -16.02
C LEU A 116 -8.88 4.69 -16.96
N GLN A 117 -10.08 5.18 -16.73
CA GLN A 117 -10.62 6.28 -17.52
C GLN A 117 -9.99 7.61 -17.11
N GLY A 118 -9.61 8.41 -18.11
CA GLY A 118 -9.11 9.78 -17.88
C GLY A 118 -7.73 9.90 -17.24
N MET A 119 -7.01 8.80 -17.06
CA MET A 119 -5.69 8.78 -16.45
C MET A 119 -4.62 8.35 -17.46
N PRO A 120 -3.42 8.95 -17.40
CA PRO A 120 -2.28 8.39 -18.11
C PRO A 120 -2.03 6.96 -17.66
N GLN A 121 -1.73 6.08 -18.60
CA GLN A 121 -1.52 4.68 -18.25
C GLN A 121 -0.52 4.00 -19.18
N ILE A 122 0.18 3.00 -18.63
CA ILE A 122 1.07 2.12 -19.37
C ILE A 122 0.22 1.34 -20.39
N ARG A 123 0.70 1.29 -21.62
CA ARG A 123 0.12 0.46 -22.69
C ARG A 123 0.87 -0.85 -22.76
N VAL A 124 0.14 -1.95 -22.62
CA VAL A 124 0.64 -3.32 -22.75
C VAL A 124 -0.42 -4.16 -23.47
N ASN A 125 0.00 -5.24 -24.08
CA ASN A 125 -0.93 -6.23 -24.62
C ASN A 125 -1.58 -7.00 -23.45
N GLU A 126 -2.80 -7.48 -23.67
CA GLU A 126 -3.58 -8.16 -22.60
C GLU A 126 -2.85 -9.39 -22.04
N ASN A 127 -2.07 -10.10 -22.86
CA ASN A 127 -1.34 -11.29 -22.46
C ASN A 127 0.00 -11.03 -21.76
N GLU A 128 0.43 -9.77 -21.65
CA GLU A 128 1.72 -9.38 -21.07
C GLU A 128 1.63 -8.94 -19.62
N SER A 129 0.44 -9.01 -19.04
CA SER A 129 0.22 -8.62 -17.63
C SER A 129 -0.87 -9.46 -16.98
N GLU A 130 -0.76 -9.61 -15.65
CA GLU A 130 -1.79 -10.14 -14.76
C GLU A 130 -2.01 -9.17 -13.62
N THR A 131 -3.25 -9.06 -13.17
CA THR A 131 -3.62 -8.17 -12.06
C THR A 131 -4.25 -8.96 -10.93
N LEU A 132 -3.70 -8.79 -9.74
CA LEU A 132 -4.37 -9.14 -8.50
C LEU A 132 -5.33 -8.02 -8.11
N GLU A 133 -6.58 -8.33 -7.93
CA GLU A 133 -7.57 -7.47 -7.29
C GLU A 133 -7.76 -7.92 -5.85
N VAL A 134 -7.63 -7.01 -4.91
CA VAL A 134 -7.91 -7.25 -3.49
C VAL A 134 -9.07 -6.36 -3.08
N ILE A 135 -10.05 -6.94 -2.40
CA ILE A 135 -11.22 -6.23 -1.89
C ILE A 135 -11.13 -6.17 -0.36
N CYS A 136 -11.19 -4.95 0.16
CA CYS A 136 -11.32 -4.68 1.59
C CYS A 136 -12.59 -3.87 1.85
N GLU A 137 -13.31 -4.18 2.93
CA GLU A 137 -14.59 -3.53 3.25
C GLU A 137 -14.66 -3.08 4.71
N ASP A 138 -15.27 -1.92 4.91
CA ASP A 138 -15.76 -1.47 6.21
C ASP A 138 -17.28 -1.38 6.15
N ASP A 139 -17.97 -2.39 6.70
CA ASP A 139 -19.44 -2.49 6.67
C ASP A 139 -20.10 -1.37 7.50
N ARG A 140 -19.40 -0.84 8.50
CA ARG A 140 -19.89 0.25 9.35
C ARG A 140 -19.85 1.60 8.61
N ALA A 141 -18.74 1.90 7.97
CA ALA A 141 -18.59 3.11 7.16
C ALA A 141 -19.27 3.00 5.78
N GLY A 142 -19.65 1.78 5.36
CA GLY A 142 -20.22 1.52 4.03
C GLY A 142 -19.23 1.74 2.90
N ILE A 143 -17.94 1.46 3.15
CA ILE A 143 -16.86 1.69 2.21
C ILE A 143 -16.25 0.38 1.73
N ARG A 144 -16.02 0.31 0.43
CA ARG A 144 -15.25 -0.77 -0.21
C ARG A 144 -14.04 -0.19 -0.93
N LEU A 145 -12.87 -0.77 -0.63
CA LEU A 145 -11.62 -0.48 -1.30
C LEU A 145 -11.27 -1.64 -2.23
N PHE A 146 -10.95 -1.32 -3.46
CA PHE A 146 -10.34 -2.22 -4.42
C PHE A 146 -8.87 -1.82 -4.58
N LEU A 147 -7.97 -2.72 -4.27
CA LEU A 147 -6.54 -2.52 -4.45
C LEU A 147 -6.08 -3.41 -5.61
N TYR A 148 -5.50 -2.82 -6.61
CA TYR A 148 -5.04 -3.50 -7.82
C TYR A 148 -3.53 -3.53 -7.87
N TYR A 149 -2.98 -4.71 -8.13
CA TYR A 149 -1.54 -4.94 -8.29
C TYR A 149 -1.31 -5.63 -9.61
N THR A 150 -0.78 -4.92 -10.59
CA THR A 150 -0.49 -5.49 -11.91
C THR A 150 0.99 -5.79 -12.03
N ILE A 151 1.31 -7.04 -12.38
CA ILE A 151 2.66 -7.46 -12.71
C ILE A 151 2.79 -7.70 -14.21
N PHE A 152 3.94 -7.36 -14.78
CA PHE A 152 4.23 -7.46 -16.20
C PHE A 152 5.24 -8.56 -16.47
N GLU A 153 5.11 -9.25 -17.61
CA GLU A 153 6.00 -10.34 -17.96
C GLU A 153 7.45 -9.87 -18.14
N ASN A 154 7.63 -8.81 -18.93
CA ASN A 154 8.96 -8.37 -19.38
C ASN A 154 9.51 -7.15 -18.63
N HIS A 155 8.82 -6.68 -17.59
CA HIS A 155 9.21 -5.49 -16.84
C HIS A 155 9.27 -5.75 -15.34
N GLY A 156 10.40 -5.41 -14.70
CA GLY A 156 10.59 -5.55 -13.26
C GLY A 156 9.86 -4.48 -12.45
N ILE A 157 8.56 -4.31 -12.71
CA ILE A 157 7.71 -3.33 -12.05
C ILE A 157 6.39 -3.95 -11.58
N VAL A 158 5.85 -3.40 -10.50
CA VAL A 158 4.47 -3.62 -10.06
C VAL A 158 3.73 -2.31 -10.17
N LEU A 159 2.66 -2.28 -10.95
CA LEU A 159 1.77 -1.12 -11.04
C LEU A 159 0.68 -1.26 -9.99
N ARG A 160 0.44 -0.19 -9.24
CA ARG A 160 -0.61 -0.15 -8.23
C ARG A 160 -1.60 0.96 -8.55
N HIS A 161 -2.87 0.67 -8.33
CA HIS A 161 -3.93 1.67 -8.28
C HIS A 161 -5.06 1.18 -7.37
N GLN A 162 -5.92 2.08 -6.98
CA GLN A 162 -7.05 1.77 -6.12
C GLN A 162 -8.33 2.42 -6.62
N LYS A 163 -9.43 1.83 -6.23
CA LYS A 163 -10.77 2.36 -6.41
C LYS A 163 -11.48 2.35 -5.06
N VAL A 164 -12.21 3.42 -4.79
CA VAL A 164 -13.07 3.52 -3.60
C VAL A 164 -14.52 3.51 -4.05
N GLU A 165 -15.34 2.77 -3.35
CA GLU A 165 -16.78 2.71 -3.55
C GLU A 165 -17.48 2.98 -2.21
N ASN A 166 -18.36 3.96 -2.19
CA ASN A 166 -19.31 4.15 -1.11
C ASN A 166 -20.58 3.35 -1.45
N TYR A 167 -20.76 2.22 -0.79
CA TYR A 167 -21.98 1.41 -0.95
C TYR A 167 -22.97 1.64 0.20
N GLY A 168 -22.58 2.47 1.17
CA GLY A 168 -23.45 2.91 2.26
C GLY A 168 -24.48 3.94 1.81
N LYS A 169 -25.27 4.41 2.77
CA LYS A 169 -26.31 5.40 2.54
C LYS A 169 -25.89 6.82 2.91
N GLN A 170 -24.84 6.96 3.72
CA GLN A 170 -24.36 8.24 4.20
C GLN A 170 -23.30 8.82 3.26
N THR A 171 -23.21 10.15 3.26
CA THR A 171 -22.14 10.83 2.55
C THR A 171 -20.81 10.59 3.26
N VAL A 172 -19.78 10.32 2.48
CA VAL A 172 -18.42 10.15 2.98
C VAL A 172 -17.49 11.10 2.23
N PHE A 173 -16.67 11.83 2.97
CA PHE A 173 -15.66 12.74 2.45
C PHE A 173 -14.30 12.05 2.45
N LEU A 174 -13.66 11.95 1.29
CA LEU A 174 -12.30 11.47 1.18
C LEU A 174 -11.32 12.55 1.63
N GLN A 175 -10.59 12.27 2.71
CA GLN A 175 -9.56 13.17 3.24
C GLN A 175 -8.19 12.87 2.64
N ASN A 176 -7.89 11.58 2.48
CA ASN A 176 -6.65 11.13 1.88
C ASN A 176 -6.86 9.82 1.11
N ILE A 177 -6.24 9.72 -0.05
CA ILE A 177 -6.15 8.50 -0.84
C ILE A 177 -4.81 8.49 -1.55
N GLN A 178 -3.89 7.70 -1.05
CA GLN A 178 -2.54 7.56 -1.62
C GLN A 178 -2.52 6.40 -2.61
N SER A 179 -1.71 6.54 -3.64
CA SER A 179 -1.54 5.48 -4.63
C SER A 179 -0.84 4.26 -4.05
N MET A 180 0.01 4.47 -3.05
CA MET A 180 0.84 3.42 -2.46
C MET A 180 1.25 3.80 -1.05
N SER A 181 1.27 2.80 -0.17
CA SER A 181 2.11 2.76 1.02
C SER A 181 3.03 1.56 0.90
N LEU A 182 4.27 1.69 1.28
CA LEU A 182 5.24 0.61 1.22
C LEU A 182 6.19 0.73 2.40
N GLU A 183 6.16 -0.28 3.27
CA GLU A 183 7.10 -0.40 4.37
C GLU A 183 8.17 -1.43 4.00
N LEU A 184 9.41 -0.98 3.99
CA LEU A 184 10.57 -1.80 3.66
C LEU A 184 11.37 -2.11 4.92
N PRO A 185 12.13 -3.23 4.95
CA PRO A 185 13.07 -3.49 6.03
C PRO A 185 14.00 -2.31 6.27
N ALA A 186 14.43 -2.11 7.51
CA ALA A 186 15.38 -1.05 7.84
C ALA A 186 16.76 -1.34 7.23
N GLU A 187 17.06 -0.67 6.15
CA GLU A 187 18.33 -0.73 5.42
C GLU A 187 18.75 0.68 5.00
N GLU A 188 19.93 0.79 4.42
CA GLU A 188 20.39 2.06 3.86
C GLU A 188 19.72 2.33 2.51
N TYR A 189 18.73 3.20 2.51
CA TYR A 189 18.02 3.64 1.31
C TYR A 189 18.39 5.08 0.95
N GLU A 190 18.42 5.35 -0.35
CA GLU A 190 18.49 6.70 -0.89
C GLU A 190 17.19 7.04 -1.62
N LEU A 191 16.72 8.26 -1.38
CA LEU A 191 15.65 8.84 -2.19
C LEU A 191 16.27 9.62 -3.35
N MET A 192 15.93 9.22 -4.57
CA MET A 192 16.30 9.94 -5.77
C MET A 192 15.11 10.74 -6.28
N THR A 193 15.28 12.03 -6.42
CA THR A 193 14.28 12.94 -6.96
C THR A 193 14.80 13.67 -8.18
N LEU A 194 13.86 14.00 -9.07
CA LEU A 194 14.12 14.90 -10.19
C LEU A 194 13.41 16.21 -9.88
N TYR A 195 14.17 17.19 -9.44
CA TYR A 195 13.63 18.51 -9.16
C TYR A 195 13.90 19.48 -10.30
N GLY A 196 13.23 20.61 -10.29
CA GLY A 196 13.46 21.60 -11.33
C GLY A 196 12.62 22.86 -11.17
N THR A 197 13.01 23.83 -11.98
CA THR A 197 12.28 25.08 -12.21
C THR A 197 12.08 25.24 -13.70
N HIS A 198 11.34 26.26 -14.12
CA HIS A 198 11.20 26.60 -15.53
C HIS A 198 12.57 26.71 -16.23
N ALA A 199 12.72 26.03 -17.34
CA ALA A 199 13.96 25.91 -18.12
C ALA A 199 15.15 25.25 -17.39
N LYS A 200 14.90 24.54 -16.27
CA LYS A 200 15.90 23.76 -15.51
C LYS A 200 15.22 22.51 -14.92
N GLU A 201 14.57 21.74 -15.77
CA GLU A 201 13.86 20.54 -15.35
C GLU A 201 14.78 19.33 -15.21
N ALA A 202 14.30 18.32 -14.50
CA ALA A 202 14.91 17.02 -14.35
C ALA A 202 16.32 17.00 -13.76
N ASN A 203 16.62 17.92 -12.85
CA ASN A 203 17.87 17.86 -12.10
C ASN A 203 17.79 16.72 -11.07
N MET A 204 18.73 15.77 -11.16
CA MET A 204 18.78 14.64 -10.25
C MET A 204 19.37 15.04 -8.91
N GLN A 205 18.68 14.71 -7.84
CA GLN A 205 19.18 14.81 -6.48
C GLN A 205 19.01 13.46 -5.79
N ARG A 206 20.01 13.07 -5.00
CA ARG A 206 19.98 11.89 -4.13
C ARG A 206 20.27 12.30 -2.71
N PHE A 207 19.56 11.73 -1.78
CA PHE A 207 19.84 11.90 -0.36
C PHE A 207 19.42 10.65 0.42
N PRO A 208 20.14 10.31 1.49
CA PRO A 208 19.81 9.16 2.31
C PRO A 208 18.47 9.37 3.01
N ILE A 209 17.68 8.30 3.09
CA ILE A 209 16.46 8.31 3.88
C ILE A 209 16.84 8.04 5.33
N HIS A 210 16.47 8.97 6.20
CA HIS A 210 16.64 8.82 7.64
C HIS A 210 15.36 9.21 8.34
N TYR A 211 15.28 8.90 9.61
CA TYR A 211 14.08 9.19 10.41
C TYR A 211 13.68 10.66 10.32
N GLY A 212 12.40 10.91 10.05
CA GLY A 212 11.87 12.27 9.86
C GLY A 212 12.21 12.93 8.52
N ALA A 213 12.82 12.20 7.56
CA ALA A 213 13.08 12.74 6.23
C ALA A 213 11.78 13.02 5.49
N VAL A 214 11.65 14.23 4.96
CA VAL A 214 10.54 14.66 4.10
C VAL A 214 11.10 15.20 2.80
N SER A 215 10.55 14.74 1.68
CA SER A 215 10.95 15.22 0.37
C SER A 215 9.79 15.83 -0.38
N TYR A 216 10.07 16.93 -1.08
CA TYR A 216 9.14 17.61 -1.94
C TYR A 216 9.69 17.63 -3.36
N THR A 217 8.95 17.09 -4.31
CA THR A 217 9.36 17.02 -5.72
C THR A 217 8.93 18.21 -6.54
N HIS A 218 7.94 18.97 -6.04
CA HIS A 218 7.53 20.22 -6.72
C HIS A 218 7.85 21.42 -5.88
N LEU A 219 8.34 22.44 -6.49
CA LEU A 219 8.67 23.61 -5.95
C LEU A 219 7.73 24.60 -5.93
N ARG A 220 7.53 25.15 -5.11
CA ARG A 220 7.79 25.82 -4.10
C ARG A 220 8.05 27.24 -4.23
N ALA A 221 7.51 27.95 -5.20
CA ALA A 221 7.54 29.40 -5.15
C ALA A 221 6.85 29.99 -3.90
N HIS A 222 5.98 29.22 -3.28
CA HIS A 222 5.20 29.67 -2.12
C HIS A 222 5.73 29.22 -0.74
N GLU A 223 6.67 28.30 -0.68
CA GLU A 223 7.16 27.80 0.60
C GLU A 223 8.39 28.52 1.13
N THR A 224 9.08 29.24 0.28
CA THR A 224 10.20 30.09 0.71
C THR A 224 9.78 31.23 1.65
N LEU A 225 8.50 31.58 1.68
CA LEU A 225 7.94 32.58 2.58
C LEU A 225 7.54 32.02 3.97
N ARG A 226 7.57 30.70 4.16
CA ARG A 226 7.23 30.08 5.45
C ARG A 226 8.42 29.79 6.36
N HIS A 227 9.62 29.96 5.87
CA HIS A 227 10.85 29.68 6.60
C HIS A 227 11.70 30.94 6.88
N LEU A 228 11.10 32.11 6.72
CA LEU A 228 11.58 33.37 7.22
C LEU A 228 10.74 33.82 8.41
#